data_7154b17ebb273637521f845c3f900fed
#
_entry.id   7154b17ebb273637521f845c3f900fed
#
_cell.length_a   1.000
_cell.length_b   1.000
_cell.length_c   1.000
_cell.angle_alpha   90.00
_cell.angle_beta   90.00
_cell.angle_gamma   90.00
#
_symmetry.space_group_name_H-M   'P 1'
#
loop_
_entity.id
_entity.type
_entity.pdbx_description
1 polymer ?
#
loop_
_entity_poly.entity_id
_entity_poly.type
_entity_poly.pdbx_seq_one_letter_code
_entity_poly.pdbx_strand_id
1 'polypeptide(L)'
;QSARTNLSYCTVRAPINGHVTASGPDIGAYLAGAGSPVTLATIYDDSSMGAVFNIEDTQFMRMMDHKGDGHELDYARIPVTFEDTLPHHYTAKLTYISPEIDKSTGTLLLKAELDNPYGELKDGMYANITLPYAIVPDALLVKDASISTDQAGKYVYVVNDSNKIVYTPVTVGDLVRDSM
;
A
#
# COMPACT_ATOMS: atom_id res chain seq x y z
N GLN A 1 -23.91 39.62 22.28
CA GLN A 1 -23.36 38.47 21.56
C GLN A 1 -21.91 38.69 21.10
N SER A 2 -21.54 39.87 20.58
CA SER A 2 -20.19 40.17 20.06
C SER A 2 -19.08 40.03 21.11
N ALA A 3 -19.28 40.47 22.35
CA ALA A 3 -18.28 40.38 23.42
C ALA A 3 -17.93 38.93 23.79
N ARG A 4 -18.91 38.01 23.76
CA ARG A 4 -18.71 36.59 24.04
C ARG A 4 -17.95 35.88 22.89
N THR A 5 -18.21 36.31 21.66
CA THR A 5 -17.48 35.83 20.47
C THR A 5 -16.04 36.32 20.49
N ASN A 6 -15.81 37.57 20.83
CA ASN A 6 -14.45 38.11 20.94
C ASN A 6 -13.64 37.41 22.06
N LEU A 7 -14.28 37.08 23.17
CA LEU A 7 -13.63 36.33 24.25
C LEU A 7 -13.27 34.91 23.82
N SER A 8 -14.10 34.26 22.97
CA SER A 8 -13.80 32.91 22.48
C SER A 8 -12.55 32.85 21.60
N TYR A 9 -12.21 33.94 20.91
CA TYR A 9 -10.99 34.02 20.10
C TYR A 9 -9.69 34.16 20.92
N CYS A 10 -9.81 34.43 22.22
CA CYS A 10 -8.65 34.44 23.12
C CYS A 10 -8.14 33.02 23.45
N THR A 11 -8.91 32.03 23.10
CA THR A 11 -8.52 30.61 23.33
C THR A 11 -8.57 29.86 22.00
N VAL A 12 -7.41 29.49 21.48
CA VAL A 12 -7.29 28.66 20.26
C VAL A 12 -7.21 27.19 20.68
N ARG A 13 -8.08 26.37 20.11
CA ARG A 13 -8.13 24.94 20.37
C ARG A 13 -7.86 24.16 19.10
N ALA A 14 -7.24 22.96 19.24
CA ALA A 14 -7.07 22.02 18.16
C ALA A 14 -8.44 21.56 17.61
N PRO A 15 -8.69 21.62 16.30
CA PRO A 15 -9.93 21.17 15.69
C PRO A 15 -10.02 19.64 15.59
N ILE A 16 -8.88 18.95 15.62
CA ILE A 16 -8.74 17.49 15.49
C ILE A 16 -7.80 16.97 16.58
N ASN A 17 -7.86 15.66 16.85
CA ASN A 17 -6.85 14.98 17.65
C ASN A 17 -5.61 14.73 16.76
N GLY A 18 -4.43 14.75 17.35
CA GLY A 18 -3.19 14.51 16.59
C GLY A 18 -1.96 15.07 17.27
N HIS A 19 -0.85 15.02 16.55
CA HIS A 19 0.43 15.55 16.99
C HIS A 19 0.69 16.94 16.42
N VAL A 20 1.16 17.82 17.28
CA VAL A 20 1.48 19.21 16.91
C VAL A 20 2.94 19.29 16.48
N THR A 21 3.21 19.92 15.33
CA THR A 21 4.58 20.26 14.95
C THR A 21 5.13 21.40 15.81
N ALA A 22 6.40 21.26 16.16
CA ALA A 22 7.12 22.29 16.94
C ALA A 22 7.50 23.48 16.05
N SER A 23 6.55 24.28 15.61
CA SER A 23 6.86 25.55 14.96
C SER A 23 5.67 26.48 15.04
N GLY A 24 5.65 27.24 16.04
CA GLY A 24 4.78 28.39 16.17
C GLY A 24 5.61 29.57 16.61
N PRO A 25 5.02 30.75 16.63
CA PRO A 25 5.65 31.91 17.21
C PRO A 25 5.96 31.68 18.69
N ASP A 26 7.11 32.17 19.14
CA ASP A 26 7.52 32.10 20.54
C ASP A 26 6.56 32.89 21.45
N ILE A 27 6.56 32.53 22.75
CA ILE A 27 5.79 33.25 23.75
C ILE A 27 6.24 34.70 23.80
N GLY A 28 5.27 35.63 23.64
CA GLY A 28 5.54 37.06 23.60
C GLY A 28 5.79 37.64 22.20
N ALA A 29 5.79 36.80 21.16
CA ALA A 29 5.88 37.26 19.79
C ALA A 29 4.64 38.09 19.41
N TYR A 30 4.85 39.19 18.71
CA TYR A 30 3.76 39.99 18.15
C TYR A 30 3.22 39.37 16.87
N LEU A 31 1.95 39.07 16.84
CA LEU A 31 1.26 38.50 15.67
C LEU A 31 0.43 39.62 15.03
N ALA A 32 0.82 40.04 13.84
CA ALA A 32 0.06 41.02 13.06
C ALA A 32 -1.21 40.38 12.48
N GLY A 33 -2.35 40.59 13.13
CA GLY A 33 -3.63 39.98 12.72
C GLY A 33 -4.34 40.68 11.56
N ALA A 34 -3.85 41.80 11.07
CA ALA A 34 -4.52 42.58 10.03
C ALA A 34 -3.83 42.37 8.67
N GLY A 35 -4.31 41.41 7.89
CA GLY A 35 -3.98 41.30 6.47
C GLY A 35 -3.23 40.05 6.02
N SER A 36 -2.55 39.32 6.91
CA SER A 36 -1.90 38.07 6.57
C SER A 36 -2.16 37.02 7.65
N PRO A 37 -2.75 35.86 7.30
CA PRO A 37 -2.96 34.79 8.27
C PRO A 37 -1.60 34.25 8.76
N VAL A 38 -1.47 34.10 10.09
CA VAL A 38 -0.29 33.51 10.72
C VAL A 38 -0.61 32.09 11.17
N THR A 39 0.19 31.14 10.72
CA THR A 39 0.08 29.76 11.18
C THR A 39 0.63 29.66 12.60
N LEU A 40 -0.21 29.30 13.56
CA LEU A 40 0.19 29.13 14.96
C LEU A 40 0.80 27.76 15.21
N ALA A 41 0.20 26.73 14.64
CA ALA A 41 0.67 25.34 14.73
C ALA A 41 0.05 24.53 13.59
N THR A 42 0.72 23.45 13.20
CA THR A 42 0.17 22.45 12.31
C THR A 42 -0.09 21.18 13.10
N ILE A 43 -1.28 20.60 12.93
CA ILE A 43 -1.69 19.36 13.62
C ILE A 43 -1.80 18.29 12.58
N TYR A 44 -1.13 17.15 12.82
CA TYR A 44 -1.21 15.97 12.00
C TYR A 44 -2.01 14.89 12.73
N ASP A 45 -3.01 14.34 12.05
CA ASP A 45 -3.63 13.09 12.45
C ASP A 45 -2.82 11.96 11.83
N ASP A 46 -2.04 11.28 12.64
CA ASP A 46 -1.18 10.17 12.24
C ASP A 46 -1.74 8.80 12.66
N SER A 47 -3.03 8.74 12.98
CA SER A 47 -3.74 7.48 13.31
C SER A 47 -3.87 6.56 12.08
N SER A 48 -3.98 7.15 10.89
CA SER A 48 -3.94 6.44 9.62
C SER A 48 -3.03 7.16 8.63
N MET A 49 -2.45 6.40 7.71
CA MET A 49 -1.57 6.91 6.67
C MET A 49 -2.12 6.59 5.29
N GLY A 50 -2.05 7.57 4.39
CA GLY A 50 -2.39 7.39 2.98
C GLY A 50 -1.18 7.01 2.15
N ALA A 51 -1.16 5.82 1.57
CA ALA A 51 -0.17 5.45 0.56
C ALA A 51 -0.69 5.82 -0.83
N VAL A 52 0.13 6.53 -1.59
CA VAL A 52 -0.18 6.94 -2.96
C VAL A 52 0.84 6.29 -3.89
N PHE A 53 0.36 5.55 -4.88
CA PHE A 53 1.22 4.83 -5.81
C PHE A 53 0.57 4.73 -7.19
N ASN A 54 1.39 4.43 -8.19
CA ASN A 54 0.94 4.28 -9.57
C ASN A 54 1.16 2.84 -10.03
N ILE A 55 0.24 2.34 -10.84
CA ILE A 55 0.38 1.08 -11.56
C ILE A 55 0.31 1.32 -13.07
N GLU A 56 0.94 0.46 -13.86
CA GLU A 56 0.82 0.51 -15.31
C GLU A 56 -0.59 0.11 -15.77
N ASP A 57 -1.03 0.65 -16.90
CA ASP A 57 -2.31 0.32 -17.51
C ASP A 57 -2.43 -1.18 -17.80
N THR A 58 -1.36 -1.83 -18.22
CA THR A 58 -1.28 -3.29 -18.45
C THR A 58 -1.55 -4.09 -17.18
N GLN A 59 -1.05 -3.64 -16.04
CA GLN A 59 -1.31 -4.27 -14.74
C GLN A 59 -2.78 -4.11 -14.35
N PHE A 60 -3.33 -2.92 -14.56
CA PHE A 60 -4.75 -2.66 -14.32
C PHE A 60 -5.65 -3.55 -15.17
N MET A 61 -5.33 -3.72 -16.46
CA MET A 61 -6.09 -4.60 -17.36
C MET A 61 -6.07 -6.05 -16.88
N ARG A 62 -4.91 -6.56 -16.42
CA ARG A 62 -4.83 -7.91 -15.81
C ARG A 62 -5.70 -8.04 -14.56
N MET A 63 -5.74 -7.01 -13.70
CA MET A 63 -6.63 -7.01 -12.53
C MET A 63 -8.10 -7.06 -12.94
N MET A 64 -8.48 -6.43 -14.06
CA MET A 64 -9.84 -6.43 -14.56
C MET A 64 -10.24 -7.76 -15.22
N ASP A 65 -9.34 -8.39 -15.97
CA ASP A 65 -9.60 -9.67 -16.63
C ASP A 65 -9.93 -10.79 -15.62
N HIS A 66 -9.28 -10.81 -14.46
CA HIS A 66 -9.49 -11.81 -13.42
C HIS A 66 -10.69 -11.52 -12.50
N LYS A 67 -11.32 -10.35 -12.62
CA LYS A 67 -12.50 -9.97 -11.83
C LYS A 67 -13.75 -10.82 -12.16
N GLY A 68 -13.74 -11.56 -13.28
CA GLY A 68 -14.83 -12.41 -13.73
C GLY A 68 -14.78 -13.86 -13.27
N ASP A 69 -13.66 -14.34 -12.72
CA ASP A 69 -13.44 -15.78 -12.42
C ASP A 69 -14.06 -16.25 -11.08
N GLY A 70 -14.91 -15.44 -10.46
CA GLY A 70 -15.62 -15.82 -9.22
C GLY A 70 -14.78 -15.79 -7.96
N HIS A 71 -13.51 -15.41 -8.05
CA HIS A 71 -12.60 -15.22 -6.91
C HIS A 71 -12.37 -13.72 -6.72
N GLU A 72 -13.04 -13.17 -5.73
CA GLU A 72 -12.92 -11.75 -5.40
C GLU A 72 -11.55 -11.51 -4.74
N LEU A 73 -10.73 -10.67 -5.37
CA LEU A 73 -9.44 -10.25 -4.82
C LEU A 73 -9.66 -9.38 -3.59
N ASP A 74 -9.03 -9.72 -2.48
CA ASP A 74 -9.15 -8.96 -1.23
C ASP A 74 -8.24 -7.74 -1.25
N TYR A 75 -8.78 -6.62 -1.74
CA TYR A 75 -8.12 -5.32 -1.69
C TYR A 75 -8.24 -4.62 -0.33
N ALA A 76 -8.86 -5.25 0.65
CA ALA A 76 -8.94 -4.73 2.01
C ALA A 76 -7.71 -5.08 2.85
N ARG A 77 -6.88 -6.04 2.40
CA ARG A 77 -5.70 -6.52 3.13
C ARG A 77 -4.51 -6.72 2.21
N ILE A 78 -4.02 -5.63 1.63
CA ILE A 78 -2.86 -5.64 0.75
C ILE A 78 -1.59 -5.62 1.61
N PRO A 79 -0.68 -6.60 1.47
CA PRO A 79 0.58 -6.58 2.21
C PRO A 79 1.42 -5.36 1.87
N VAL A 80 1.94 -4.71 2.89
CA VAL A 80 2.84 -3.57 2.76
C VAL A 80 4.15 -3.90 3.45
N THR A 81 5.24 -3.69 2.74
CA THR A 81 6.59 -3.84 3.26
C THR A 81 7.35 -2.53 3.12
N PHE A 82 8.30 -2.31 4.00
CA PHE A 82 9.15 -1.13 4.00
C PHE A 82 10.58 -1.56 3.70
N GLU A 83 11.42 -0.62 3.28
CA GLU A 83 12.83 -0.89 2.99
C GLU A 83 13.55 -1.42 4.23
N ASP A 84 13.30 -0.80 5.38
CA ASP A 84 13.74 -1.29 6.68
C ASP A 84 12.65 -2.15 7.33
N THR A 85 13.08 -3.19 8.04
CA THR A 85 12.15 -4.08 8.76
C THR A 85 11.55 -3.34 9.96
N LEU A 86 10.27 -3.06 9.89
CA LEU A 86 9.52 -2.55 11.04
C LEU A 86 9.17 -3.68 12.01
N PRO A 87 9.01 -3.38 13.32
CA PRO A 87 8.62 -4.37 14.32
C PRO A 87 7.26 -5.02 14.05
N HIS A 88 6.35 -4.29 13.37
CA HIS A 88 5.01 -4.73 13.10
C HIS A 88 4.75 -4.87 11.59
N HIS A 89 3.85 -5.79 11.24
CA HIS A 89 3.39 -5.97 9.87
C HIS A 89 2.20 -5.04 9.59
N TYR A 90 2.21 -4.45 8.40
CA TYR A 90 1.18 -3.53 7.98
C TYR A 90 0.43 -4.06 6.76
N THR A 91 -0.84 -3.78 6.73
CA THR A 91 -1.70 -4.05 5.57
C THR A 91 -2.39 -2.76 5.15
N ALA A 92 -2.53 -2.58 3.86
CA ALA A 92 -3.23 -1.44 3.29
C ALA A 92 -4.60 -1.86 2.75
N LYS A 93 -5.55 -0.96 2.85
CA LYS A 93 -6.85 -1.08 2.21
C LYS A 93 -6.91 -0.13 1.02
N LEU A 94 -7.19 -0.66 -0.17
CA LEU A 94 -7.39 0.16 -1.35
C LEU A 94 -8.66 1.00 -1.20
N THR A 95 -8.51 2.32 -1.21
CA THR A 95 -9.62 3.26 -1.00
C THR A 95 -9.99 4.02 -2.26
N TYR A 96 -9.06 4.15 -3.20
CA TYR A 96 -9.29 4.93 -4.42
C TYR A 96 -8.50 4.37 -5.60
N ILE A 97 -9.17 4.30 -6.73
CA ILE A 97 -8.59 4.02 -8.05
C ILE A 97 -8.98 5.20 -8.94
N SER A 98 -8.00 5.85 -9.57
CA SER A 98 -8.28 6.94 -10.50
C SER A 98 -9.14 6.45 -11.66
N PRO A 99 -10.16 7.20 -12.09
CA PRO A 99 -10.90 6.89 -13.29
C PRO A 99 -10.16 7.29 -14.59
N GLU A 100 -9.01 7.94 -14.48
CA GLU A 100 -8.25 8.48 -15.60
C GLU A 100 -6.82 7.95 -15.55
N ILE A 101 -6.31 7.54 -16.72
CA ILE A 101 -4.90 7.16 -16.94
C ILE A 101 -4.12 8.42 -17.28
N ASP A 102 -3.01 8.65 -16.61
CA ASP A 102 -2.07 9.71 -16.98
C ASP A 102 -1.43 9.39 -18.33
N LYS A 103 -1.77 10.20 -19.33
CA LYS A 103 -1.33 9.99 -20.72
C LYS A 103 0.17 10.19 -20.91
N SER A 104 0.83 10.88 -19.99
CA SER A 104 2.27 11.15 -20.08
C SER A 104 3.11 9.96 -19.60
N THR A 105 2.60 9.21 -18.64
CA THR A 105 3.28 8.08 -18.00
C THR A 105 2.66 6.72 -18.32
N GLY A 106 1.43 6.68 -18.84
CA GLY A 106 0.68 5.44 -19.05
C GLY A 106 0.30 4.74 -17.74
N THR A 107 0.19 5.49 -16.64
CA THR A 107 -0.05 4.93 -15.32
C THR A 107 -1.38 5.37 -14.72
N LEU A 108 -1.89 4.57 -13.82
CA LEU A 108 -3.11 4.81 -13.05
C LEU A 108 -2.74 5.09 -11.59
N LEU A 109 -3.29 6.17 -11.04
CA LEU A 109 -3.08 6.54 -9.64
C LEU A 109 -4.01 5.73 -8.73
N LEU A 110 -3.43 5.12 -7.70
CA LEU A 110 -4.14 4.43 -6.64
C LEU A 110 -3.81 5.05 -5.28
N LYS A 111 -4.79 4.96 -4.37
CA LYS A 111 -4.57 5.33 -2.97
C LYS A 111 -5.04 4.19 -2.08
N ALA A 112 -4.24 3.88 -1.10
CA ALA A 112 -4.56 2.91 -0.07
C ALA A 112 -4.37 3.54 1.31
N GLU A 113 -5.14 3.10 2.27
CA GLU A 113 -5.09 3.55 3.65
C GLU A 113 -4.48 2.46 4.52
N LEU A 114 -3.59 2.86 5.42
CA LEU A 114 -2.91 2.01 6.39
C LEU A 114 -3.23 2.52 7.79
N ASP A 115 -3.67 1.64 8.66
CA ASP A 115 -3.79 1.96 10.08
C ASP A 115 -2.39 2.08 10.71
N ASN A 116 -2.20 3.09 11.57
CA ASN A 116 -0.93 3.35 12.26
C ASN A 116 -1.07 3.31 13.78
N PRO A 117 -1.51 2.18 14.37
CA PRO A 117 -1.82 2.09 15.79
C PRO A 117 -0.58 2.26 16.69
N TYR A 118 0.60 1.99 16.15
CA TYR A 118 1.86 2.06 16.90
C TYR A 118 2.62 3.38 16.67
N GLY A 119 2.14 4.24 15.76
CA GLY A 119 2.80 5.52 15.45
C GLY A 119 4.16 5.37 14.76
N GLU A 120 4.45 4.19 14.20
CA GLU A 120 5.73 3.89 13.53
C GLU A 120 5.79 4.50 12.12
N LEU A 121 4.63 4.60 11.47
CA LEU A 121 4.55 5.17 10.13
C LEU A 121 4.60 6.70 10.20
N LYS A 122 5.41 7.30 9.33
CA LYS A 122 5.55 8.75 9.22
C LYS A 122 5.36 9.19 7.77
N ASP A 123 4.85 10.40 7.62
CA ASP A 123 4.74 11.02 6.30
C ASP A 123 6.10 11.14 5.62
N GLY A 124 6.17 10.81 4.34
CA GLY A 124 7.39 10.77 3.55
C GLY A 124 8.14 9.43 3.56
N MET A 125 7.66 8.39 4.26
CA MET A 125 8.23 7.04 4.19
C MET A 125 7.91 6.37 2.85
N TYR A 126 8.87 5.61 2.34
CA TYR A 126 8.66 4.75 1.17
C TYR A 126 8.14 3.38 1.58
N ALA A 127 7.09 2.93 0.90
CA ALA A 127 6.47 1.63 1.13
C ALA A 127 6.38 0.83 -0.17
N ASN A 128 6.62 -0.46 -0.10
CA ASN A 128 6.40 -1.40 -1.19
C ASN A 128 5.04 -2.07 -1.00
N ILE A 129 4.15 -1.89 -1.97
CA ILE A 129 2.80 -2.42 -1.95
C ILE A 129 2.71 -3.57 -2.94
N THR A 130 2.35 -4.76 -2.44
CA THR A 130 2.20 -5.95 -3.27
C THR A 130 0.72 -6.14 -3.59
N LEU A 131 0.30 -5.67 -4.78
CA LEU A 131 -1.07 -5.83 -5.23
C LEU A 131 -1.32 -7.24 -5.76
N PRO A 132 -2.31 -7.98 -5.23
CA PRO A 132 -2.77 -9.21 -5.85
C PRO A 132 -3.49 -8.88 -7.17
N TYR A 133 -3.19 -9.59 -8.24
CA TYR A 133 -3.85 -9.39 -9.53
C TYR A 133 -4.64 -10.62 -10.01
N ALA A 134 -4.34 -11.80 -9.46
CA ALA A 134 -5.04 -13.03 -9.79
C ALA A 134 -5.01 -14.02 -8.63
N ILE A 135 -6.04 -14.84 -8.50
CA ILE A 135 -6.06 -16.03 -7.65
C ILE A 135 -6.20 -17.23 -8.60
N VAL A 136 -5.24 -18.12 -8.59
CA VAL A 136 -5.31 -19.38 -9.33
C VAL A 136 -5.62 -20.48 -8.32
N PRO A 137 -6.88 -20.93 -8.22
CA PRO A 137 -7.25 -22.01 -7.33
C PRO A 137 -6.56 -23.31 -7.78
N ASP A 138 -6.22 -24.15 -6.83
CA ASP A 138 -5.60 -25.46 -7.07
C ASP A 138 -4.29 -25.43 -7.87
N ALA A 139 -3.55 -24.31 -7.81
CA ALA A 139 -2.26 -24.19 -8.46
C ALA A 139 -1.25 -25.15 -7.84
N LEU A 140 -0.61 -25.96 -8.69
CA LEU A 140 0.50 -26.82 -8.27
C LEU A 140 1.78 -25.97 -8.14
N LEU A 141 2.22 -25.76 -6.92
CA LEU A 141 3.45 -25.04 -6.64
C LEU A 141 4.62 -26.01 -6.50
N VAL A 142 5.69 -25.74 -7.23
CA VAL A 142 6.93 -26.53 -7.21
C VAL A 142 8.09 -25.57 -6.97
N LYS A 143 9.06 -25.97 -6.15
CA LYS A 143 10.29 -25.18 -5.95
C LYS A 143 11.01 -25.02 -7.28
N ASP A 144 11.43 -23.80 -7.60
CA ASP A 144 12.15 -23.49 -8.83
C ASP A 144 13.39 -24.37 -9.03
N ALA A 145 14.12 -24.64 -7.95
CA ALA A 145 15.27 -25.56 -7.96
C ALA A 145 14.93 -27.01 -8.35
N SER A 146 13.66 -27.41 -8.37
CA SER A 146 13.23 -28.74 -8.79
C SER A 146 12.87 -28.83 -10.27
N ILE A 147 12.87 -27.71 -10.98
CA ILE A 147 12.56 -27.63 -12.39
C ILE A 147 13.89 -27.66 -13.18
N SER A 148 14.00 -28.64 -14.05
CA SER A 148 15.13 -28.77 -14.96
C SER A 148 14.69 -28.49 -16.40
N THR A 149 15.67 -28.15 -17.25
CA THR A 149 15.41 -27.83 -18.66
C THR A 149 16.29 -28.71 -19.52
N ASP A 150 15.71 -29.29 -20.56
CA ASP A 150 16.43 -30.03 -21.61
C ASP A 150 16.03 -29.50 -23.01
N GLN A 151 16.39 -30.24 -24.06
CA GLN A 151 16.05 -29.89 -25.43
C GLN A 151 14.56 -29.97 -25.76
N ALA A 152 13.79 -30.77 -24.99
CA ALA A 152 12.36 -30.93 -25.15
C ALA A 152 11.54 -29.90 -24.37
N GLY A 153 12.15 -29.18 -23.40
CA GLY A 153 11.50 -28.17 -22.60
C GLY A 153 11.77 -28.31 -21.09
N LYS A 154 10.85 -27.83 -20.29
CA LYS A 154 10.95 -27.92 -18.83
C LYS A 154 10.33 -29.20 -18.31
N TYR A 155 10.97 -29.80 -17.31
CA TYR A 155 10.53 -31.04 -16.71
C TYR A 155 10.84 -31.10 -15.19
N VAL A 156 10.16 -31.98 -14.51
CA VAL A 156 10.41 -32.34 -13.10
C VAL A 156 10.54 -33.84 -12.97
N TYR A 157 11.26 -34.30 -11.96
CA TYR A 157 11.27 -35.69 -11.57
C TYR A 157 10.22 -35.94 -10.50
N VAL A 158 9.29 -36.84 -10.77
CA VAL A 158 8.23 -37.27 -9.84
C VAL A 158 8.52 -38.68 -9.39
N VAL A 159 8.38 -38.93 -8.08
CA VAL A 159 8.44 -40.28 -7.53
C VAL A 159 7.02 -40.87 -7.56
N ASN A 160 6.84 -41.99 -8.28
CA ASN A 160 5.56 -42.67 -8.36
C ASN A 160 5.30 -43.60 -7.15
N ASP A 161 4.09 -44.14 -7.06
CA ASP A 161 3.67 -45.06 -5.98
C ASP A 161 4.56 -46.31 -5.84
N SER A 162 5.32 -46.68 -6.87
CA SER A 162 6.28 -47.77 -6.88
C SER A 162 7.70 -47.38 -6.48
N ASN A 163 7.88 -46.16 -5.91
CA ASN A 163 9.18 -45.57 -5.54
C ASN A 163 10.18 -45.46 -6.71
N LYS A 164 9.68 -45.28 -7.93
CA LYS A 164 10.52 -45.05 -9.10
C LYS A 164 10.44 -43.61 -9.54
N ILE A 165 11.59 -43.08 -9.98
CA ILE A 165 11.69 -41.74 -10.52
C ILE A 165 11.15 -41.72 -11.95
N VAL A 166 10.21 -40.82 -12.23
CA VAL A 166 9.59 -40.65 -13.54
C VAL A 166 9.89 -39.23 -14.04
N TYR A 167 10.41 -39.16 -15.24
CA TYR A 167 10.57 -37.89 -15.97
C TYR A 167 9.19 -37.36 -16.39
N THR A 168 8.83 -36.17 -15.96
CA THR A 168 7.52 -35.60 -16.24
C THR A 168 7.69 -34.21 -16.86
N PRO A 169 7.35 -34.03 -18.14
CA PRO A 169 7.37 -32.70 -18.78
C PRO A 169 6.28 -31.84 -18.16
N VAL A 170 6.62 -30.56 -17.95
CA VAL A 170 5.71 -29.60 -17.33
C VAL A 170 5.68 -28.29 -18.11
N THR A 171 4.53 -27.64 -18.13
CA THR A 171 4.38 -26.27 -18.55
C THR A 171 4.42 -25.38 -17.31
N VAL A 172 5.38 -24.49 -17.22
CA VAL A 172 5.60 -23.62 -16.06
C VAL A 172 4.84 -22.34 -16.28
N GLY A 173 4.08 -21.93 -15.27
CA GLY A 173 3.45 -20.62 -15.20
C GLY A 173 4.38 -19.54 -14.64
N ASP A 174 3.79 -18.54 -14.01
CA ASP A 174 4.52 -17.41 -13.43
C ASP A 174 5.30 -17.84 -12.17
N LEU A 175 6.44 -17.16 -11.95
CA LEU A 175 7.23 -17.33 -10.74
C LEU A 175 6.54 -16.63 -9.58
N VAL A 176 6.01 -17.38 -8.65
CA VAL A 176 5.47 -16.86 -7.40
C VAL A 176 6.61 -16.75 -6.39
N ARG A 177 6.99 -15.53 -6.03
CA ARG A 177 7.93 -15.33 -4.94
C ARG A 177 7.20 -15.61 -3.63
N ASP A 178 7.70 -16.59 -2.91
CA ASP A 178 7.28 -16.83 -1.52
C ASP A 178 7.84 -15.67 -0.69
N SER A 179 7.00 -14.68 -0.44
CA SER A 179 7.30 -13.62 0.52
C SER A 179 6.95 -14.16 1.90
N MET A 180 7.92 -14.83 2.53
CA MET A 180 7.88 -15.02 3.97
C MET A 180 8.15 -13.71 4.69
#